data_5e906fabcf3314266f265aa895b3cf21
#
_entry.id   5e906fabcf3314266f265aa895b3cf21
#
_cell.length_a   1.000
_cell.length_b   1.000
_cell.length_c   1.000
_cell.angle_alpha   90.00
_cell.angle_beta   90.00
_cell.angle_gamma   90.00
#
_symmetry.space_group_name_H-M   'P 1'
#
loop_
_entity.id
_entity.type
_entity.pdbx_description
1 polymer ?
#
loop_
_entity_poly.entity_id
_entity_poly.type
_entity_poly.pdbx_seq_one_letter_code
_entity_poly.pdbx_strand_id
1 'polypeptide(L)'
;MQRVARLDHPEVHEIVPSHHCVMRFRQRQPVRERGGDAVAEALVAALESADVSRWPPAWAVGDRRTELWAVNAELAFPLERSERHGRYVAVTCLSRGR
;
A
#
# COMPACT_ATOMS: atom_id res chain seq x y z
N MET A 1 -10.59 -10.71 10.69
CA MET A 1 -9.83 -9.61 11.31
C MET A 1 -9.02 -8.89 10.25
N GLN A 2 -9.12 -7.58 10.24
CA GLN A 2 -8.43 -6.77 9.26
C GLN A 2 -6.96 -6.57 9.68
N ARG A 3 -6.07 -6.73 8.74
CA ARG A 3 -4.66 -6.51 9.00
C ARG A 3 -4.31 -5.06 8.74
N VAL A 4 -3.39 -4.54 9.54
CA VAL A 4 -3.01 -3.14 9.51
C VAL A 4 -1.51 -3.05 9.53
N ALA A 5 -0.96 -2.24 8.62
CA ALA A 5 0.47 -1.94 8.63
C ALA A 5 0.71 -0.78 9.59
N ARG A 6 1.74 -0.88 10.41
CA ARG A 6 2.07 0.16 11.39
C ARG A 6 3.39 0.78 11.00
N LEU A 7 3.40 2.11 10.97
CA LEU A 7 4.56 2.86 10.52
C LEU A 7 5.03 3.83 11.60
N ASP A 8 6.33 4.05 11.62
CA ASP A 8 6.94 5.05 12.48
C ASP A 8 7.13 6.31 11.66
N HIS A 9 6.02 7.01 11.44
CA HIS A 9 6.00 8.20 10.61
C HIS A 9 5.16 9.27 11.30
N PRO A 10 5.54 10.54 11.23
CA PRO A 10 4.83 11.59 11.97
C PRO A 10 3.38 11.78 11.53
N GLU A 11 3.05 11.47 10.29
CA GLU A 11 1.69 11.67 9.78
C GLU A 11 0.95 10.36 9.56
N VAL A 12 1.65 9.31 9.15
CA VAL A 12 1.03 8.04 8.78
C VAL A 12 1.41 7.01 9.83
N HIS A 13 0.49 6.73 10.73
CA HIS A 13 0.73 5.77 11.80
C HIS A 13 0.28 4.36 11.42
N GLU A 14 -0.79 4.28 10.65
CA GLU A 14 -1.36 3.01 10.24
C GLU A 14 -1.81 3.09 8.78
N ILE A 15 -1.63 1.99 8.06
CA ILE A 15 -2.18 1.86 6.71
C ILE A 15 -3.03 0.61 6.66
N VAL A 16 -4.27 0.77 6.23
CA VAL A 16 -5.21 -0.33 6.05
C VAL A 16 -5.35 -0.56 4.56
N PRO A 17 -4.98 -1.74 4.05
CA PRO A 17 -5.19 -2.02 2.63
C PRO A 17 -6.67 -2.23 2.34
N SER A 18 -7.15 -1.62 1.28
CA SER A 18 -8.52 -1.86 0.82
C SER A 18 -8.59 -3.25 0.19
N HIS A 19 -9.80 -3.74 0.02
CA HIS A 19 -10.00 -5.02 -0.67
C HIS A 19 -9.39 -4.97 -2.08
N HIS A 20 -9.60 -3.87 -2.78
CA HIS A 20 -9.05 -3.69 -4.11
C HIS A 20 -7.52 -3.72 -4.10
N CYS A 21 -6.93 -3.10 -3.08
CA CYS A 21 -5.47 -3.11 -2.92
C CYS A 21 -4.96 -4.54 -2.74
N VAL A 22 -5.63 -5.32 -1.91
CA VAL A 22 -5.25 -6.72 -1.69
C VAL A 22 -5.30 -7.50 -3.01
N MET A 23 -6.38 -7.31 -3.76
CA MET A 23 -6.54 -8.00 -5.05
C MET A 23 -5.44 -7.62 -6.04
N ARG A 24 -5.14 -6.34 -6.13
CA ARG A 24 -4.10 -5.87 -7.05
C ARG A 24 -2.72 -6.35 -6.63
N PHE A 25 -2.45 -6.32 -5.34
CA PHE A 25 -1.16 -6.80 -4.82
C PHE A 25 -0.98 -8.27 -5.17
N ARG A 26 -2.02 -9.05 -4.96
CA ARG A 26 -1.98 -10.48 -5.28
C ARG A 26 -1.69 -10.74 -6.75
N GLN A 27 -2.25 -9.90 -7.63
CA GLN A 27 -2.03 -10.03 -9.06
C GLN A 27 -0.62 -9.64 -9.48
N ARG A 28 -0.06 -8.62 -8.81
CA ARG A 28 1.21 -8.05 -9.22
C ARG A 28 2.42 -8.69 -8.55
N GLN A 29 2.20 -9.29 -7.41
CA GLN A 29 3.25 -9.94 -6.64
C GLN A 29 2.89 -11.41 -6.46
N PRO A 30 3.41 -12.28 -7.28
CA PRO A 30 3.11 -13.71 -7.11
C PRO A 30 3.56 -14.17 -5.74
N VAL A 31 2.63 -14.66 -4.97
CA VAL A 31 2.90 -15.21 -3.66
C VAL A 31 2.81 -16.73 -3.81
N ARG A 32 3.88 -17.42 -3.45
CA ARG A 32 3.93 -18.86 -3.62
C ARG A 32 2.87 -19.55 -2.80
N GLU A 33 2.69 -19.06 -1.59
CA GLU A 33 1.67 -19.61 -0.72
C GLU A 33 0.34 -18.95 -1.06
N ARG A 34 -0.67 -19.76 -1.13
CA ARG A 34 -1.96 -19.32 -1.61
C ARG A 34 -2.95 -18.98 -0.52
N GLY A 35 -2.55 -19.15 0.72
CA GLY A 35 -3.42 -18.82 1.83
C GLY A 35 -3.66 -17.31 1.91
N GLY A 36 -4.86 -16.91 2.26
CA GLY A 36 -5.20 -15.49 2.39
C GLY A 36 -4.33 -14.79 3.41
N ASP A 37 -3.94 -15.51 4.47
CA ASP A 37 -3.08 -14.93 5.49
C ASP A 37 -1.69 -14.63 4.94
N ALA A 38 -1.15 -15.49 4.08
CA ALA A 38 0.16 -15.27 3.51
C ALA A 38 0.19 -14.03 2.63
N VAL A 39 -0.87 -13.83 1.85
CA VAL A 39 -1.00 -12.64 1.00
C VAL A 39 -1.11 -11.39 1.86
N ALA A 40 -1.94 -11.44 2.90
CA ALA A 40 -2.13 -10.30 3.80
C ALA A 40 -0.84 -9.95 4.52
N GLU A 41 -0.11 -10.94 4.98
CA GLU A 41 1.15 -10.71 5.68
C GLU A 41 2.20 -10.10 4.75
N ALA A 42 2.27 -10.59 3.52
CA ALA A 42 3.20 -10.04 2.53
C ALA A 42 2.88 -8.59 2.22
N LEU A 43 1.60 -8.27 2.08
CA LEU A 43 1.16 -6.91 1.80
C LEU A 43 1.47 -5.98 2.96
N VAL A 44 1.19 -6.41 4.19
CA VAL A 44 1.49 -5.60 5.37
C VAL A 44 3.00 -5.35 5.45
N ALA A 45 3.81 -6.37 5.21
CA ALA A 45 5.26 -6.22 5.23
C ALA A 45 5.71 -5.22 4.16
N ALA A 46 5.12 -5.27 2.97
CA ALA A 46 5.46 -4.34 1.90
C ALA A 46 5.11 -2.90 2.29
N LEU A 47 3.96 -2.70 2.93
CA LEU A 47 3.55 -1.37 3.37
C LEU A 47 4.43 -0.86 4.50
N GLU A 48 4.80 -1.74 5.43
CA GLU A 48 5.64 -1.32 6.57
C GLU A 48 7.05 -0.96 6.15
N SER A 49 7.54 -1.56 5.07
CA SER A 49 8.87 -1.26 4.56
C SER A 49 8.89 -0.14 3.53
N ALA A 50 7.73 0.37 3.14
CA ALA A 50 7.65 1.42 2.14
C ALA A 50 7.97 2.78 2.73
N ASP A 51 8.43 3.68 1.88
CA ASP A 51 8.66 5.07 2.26
C ASP A 51 7.40 5.87 1.96
N VAL A 52 7.02 6.73 2.89
CA VAL A 52 5.88 7.62 2.69
C VAL A 52 6.38 8.86 1.94
N SER A 53 5.70 9.19 0.86
CA SER A 53 6.09 10.28 -0.01
C SER A 53 4.87 11.10 -0.40
N ARG A 54 5.08 12.39 -0.63
CA ARG A 54 4.01 13.27 -1.16
C ARG A 54 3.90 13.16 -2.67
N TRP A 55 4.85 12.51 -3.30
CA TRP A 55 4.89 12.42 -4.75
C TRP A 55 4.88 10.96 -5.19
N PRO A 56 4.14 10.66 -6.25
CA PRO A 56 4.22 9.32 -6.82
C PRO A 56 5.58 9.14 -7.48
N PRO A 57 6.05 7.89 -7.58
CA PRO A 57 7.26 7.65 -8.37
C PRO A 57 7.01 7.96 -9.84
N ALA A 58 8.06 8.29 -10.56
CA ALA A 58 7.92 8.71 -11.95
C ALA A 58 7.24 7.66 -12.83
N TRP A 59 7.40 6.39 -12.48
CA TRP A 59 6.80 5.31 -13.27
C TRP A 59 5.31 5.06 -12.93
N ALA A 60 4.79 5.68 -11.87
CA ALA A 60 3.39 5.50 -11.52
C ALA A 60 2.56 6.42 -12.41
N VAL A 61 1.80 5.83 -13.28
CA VAL A 61 1.04 6.56 -14.30
C VAL A 61 -0.43 6.63 -13.91
N GLY A 62 -1.06 7.77 -14.17
CA GLY A 62 -2.49 7.94 -13.93
C GLY A 62 -2.82 9.31 -13.40
N ASP A 63 -4.10 9.57 -13.29
CA ASP A 63 -4.62 10.87 -12.84
C ASP A 63 -4.87 10.93 -11.36
N ARG A 64 -4.44 9.92 -10.65
CA ARG A 64 -4.77 9.83 -9.24
C ARG A 64 -4.08 10.93 -8.46
N ARG A 65 -4.88 11.67 -7.74
CA ARG A 65 -4.39 12.77 -6.92
C ARG A 65 -4.60 12.43 -5.47
N THR A 66 -3.60 11.83 -4.87
CA THR A 66 -3.64 11.53 -3.46
C THR A 66 -2.59 12.36 -2.75
N GLU A 67 -2.85 12.63 -1.48
CA GLU A 67 -1.99 13.46 -0.69
C GLU A 67 -0.65 12.79 -0.39
N LEU A 68 -0.71 11.49 -0.15
CA LEU A 68 0.47 10.72 0.24
C LEU A 68 0.52 9.40 -0.50
N TRP A 69 1.72 8.87 -0.60
CA TRP A 69 1.99 7.59 -1.24
C TRP A 69 2.91 6.77 -0.35
N ALA A 70 2.71 5.47 -0.33
CA ALA A 70 3.66 4.53 0.24
C ALA A 70 4.39 3.89 -0.94
N VAL A 71 5.71 4.02 -0.99
CA VAL A 71 6.48 3.65 -2.18
C VAL A 71 7.67 2.80 -1.80
N ASN A 72 7.89 1.73 -2.56
CA ASN A 72 9.16 1.02 -2.50
C ASN A 72 9.69 0.87 -3.93
N ALA A 73 10.75 0.09 -4.11
CA ALA A 73 11.39 0.01 -5.43
C ALA A 73 10.46 -0.50 -6.52
N GLU A 74 9.52 -1.36 -6.17
CA GLU A 74 8.68 -2.05 -7.16
C GLU A 74 7.21 -1.66 -7.09
N LEU A 75 6.76 -1.11 -5.98
CA LEU A 75 5.35 -0.89 -5.72
C LEU A 75 5.07 0.52 -5.26
N ALA A 76 3.89 1.01 -5.59
CA ALA A 76 3.42 2.30 -5.09
C ALA A 76 1.97 2.14 -4.68
N PHE A 77 1.65 2.64 -3.50
CA PHE A 77 0.31 2.57 -2.92
C PHE A 77 -0.19 3.98 -2.69
N PRO A 78 -1.17 4.45 -3.47
CA PRO A 78 -1.78 5.74 -3.16
C PRO A 78 -2.57 5.62 -1.85
N LEU A 79 -2.42 6.61 -0.99
CA LEU A 79 -3.01 6.61 0.33
C LEU A 79 -4.09 7.66 0.43
N GLU A 80 -5.22 7.29 0.99
CA GLU A 80 -6.29 8.24 1.28
C GLU A 80 -6.52 8.30 2.78
N ARG A 81 -6.79 9.50 3.25
CA ARG A 81 -6.99 9.74 4.67
C ARG A 81 -8.28 9.06 5.14
N SER A 82 -8.16 8.36 6.25
CA SER A 82 -9.30 7.78 6.93
C SER A 82 -9.88 8.81 7.90
N GLU A 83 -11.05 8.53 8.45
CA GLU A 83 -11.65 9.39 9.47
C GLU A 83 -10.81 9.43 10.73
N ARG A 84 -10.08 8.36 11.00
CA ARG A 84 -9.25 8.26 12.19
C ARG A 84 -7.90 8.93 11.94
N HIS A 85 -7.51 9.78 12.88
CA HIS A 85 -6.24 10.50 12.77
C HIS A 85 -5.06 9.51 12.64
N GLY A 86 -4.19 9.77 11.69
CA GLY A 86 -3.01 8.93 11.49
C GLY A 86 -3.25 7.65 10.73
N ARG A 87 -4.52 7.35 10.42
CA ARG A 87 -4.86 6.13 9.68
C ARG A 87 -5.14 6.49 8.23
N TYR A 88 -4.53 5.75 7.33
CA TYR A 88 -4.72 5.91 5.90
C TYR A 88 -5.15 4.60 5.27
N VAL A 89 -5.80 4.69 4.14
CA VAL A 89 -6.21 3.52 3.37
C VAL A 89 -5.35 3.44 2.13
N ALA A 90 -4.71 2.29 1.90
CA ALA A 90 -4.05 2.02 0.64
C ALA A 90 -5.11 1.62 -0.35
N VAL A 91 -5.39 2.49 -1.31
CA VAL A 91 -6.55 2.37 -2.19
C VAL A 91 -6.33 1.29 -3.24
N THR A 92 -5.13 1.20 -3.75
CA THR A 92 -4.77 0.22 -4.77
C THR A 92 -3.27 -0.05 -4.69
N CYS A 93 -2.80 -0.95 -5.51
CA CYS A 93 -1.39 -1.29 -5.59
C CYS A 93 -0.96 -1.15 -7.05
N LEU A 94 0.01 -0.28 -7.28
CA LEU A 94 0.60 -0.10 -8.60
C LEU A 94 1.97 -0.75 -8.59
N SER A 95 2.32 -1.42 -9.66
CA SER A 95 3.65 -2.01 -9.77
C SER A 95 4.43 -1.30 -10.85
N ARG A 96 5.74 -1.28 -10.68
CA ARG A 96 6.65 -0.78 -11.67
C ARG A 96 6.68 -1.80 -12.79
N GLY A 97 5.73 -1.72 -13.66
CA GLY A 97 5.50 -2.71 -14.66
C GLY A 97 6.62 -2.79 -15.66
N ARG A 98 6.42 -3.64 -16.60
CA ARG A 98 7.32 -3.81 -17.70
C ARG A 98 6.67 -3.51 -18.97
#